data_9178b7f3ccdefbf77b7f57c3ce62daf2
#
_entry.id   9178b7f3ccdefbf77b7f57c3ce62daf2
#
_cell.length_a   1.000
_cell.length_b   1.000
_cell.length_c   1.000
_cell.angle_alpha   90.00
_cell.angle_beta   90.00
_cell.angle_gamma   90.00
#
_symmetry.space_group_name_H-M   'P 1'
#
loop_
_entity.id
_entity.type
_entity.pdbx_description
1 polymer ?
#
loop_
_entity_poly.entity_id
_entity_poly.type
_entity_poly.pdbx_seq_one_letter_code
_entity_poly.pdbx_strand_id
1 'polypeptide(L)'
;MNSYDFNDADTQRKFAVIPAGTIATVRMTVRPGSAGEGGWLRRSNDGNSEALDCEFVVLNGPFAKRKFWSLFTVAGSTQGHAEAAKISAGMLRAILESGRGIKPVDKSDAAKEGRRIKSYGDLNGLTFVARIGVEPPQNGYEAKNRLDHVVTPDEKAWHPVTQEPAAAPSAAPAKPPSTPAKINRPDWSK
;
A
#
# COMPACT_ATOMS: atom_id res chain seq x y z
N MET A 1 24.67 23.75 -24.19
CA MET A 1 23.37 23.41 -23.57
C MET A 1 22.96 22.04 -24.11
N ASN A 2 22.76 21.05 -23.26
CA ASN A 2 22.23 19.78 -23.71
C ASN A 2 20.71 19.95 -23.92
N SER A 3 20.24 19.71 -25.13
CA SER A 3 18.82 19.69 -25.47
C SER A 3 18.36 18.25 -25.47
N TYR A 4 17.24 17.95 -24.80
CA TYR A 4 16.56 16.67 -24.84
C TYR A 4 15.41 16.79 -25.84
N ASP A 5 15.36 15.90 -26.83
CA ASP A 5 14.31 15.86 -27.85
C ASP A 5 13.40 14.65 -27.60
N PHE A 6 12.10 14.89 -27.54
CA PHE A 6 11.06 13.86 -27.29
C PHE A 6 10.07 13.76 -28.47
N ASN A 7 10.38 14.36 -29.64
CA ASN A 7 9.46 14.37 -30.78
C ASN A 7 9.14 12.96 -31.30
N ASP A 8 10.09 12.04 -31.20
CA ASP A 8 9.94 10.64 -31.63
C ASP A 8 9.43 9.71 -30.49
N ALA A 9 9.13 10.25 -29.30
CA ALA A 9 8.62 9.46 -28.21
C ALA A 9 7.16 9.05 -28.46
N ASP A 10 6.85 7.80 -28.15
CA ASP A 10 5.46 7.30 -28.19
C ASP A 10 4.54 8.15 -27.30
N THR A 11 3.34 8.43 -27.79
CA THR A 11 2.32 9.11 -26.98
C THR A 11 1.93 8.27 -25.78
N GLN A 12 1.71 8.92 -24.64
CA GLN A 12 1.28 8.26 -23.41
C GLN A 12 -0.01 7.45 -23.63
N ARG A 13 0.04 6.15 -23.34
CA ARG A 13 -1.13 5.27 -23.43
C ARG A 13 -1.94 5.36 -22.14
N LYS A 14 -3.24 5.68 -22.27
CA LYS A 14 -4.19 5.52 -21.15
C LYS A 14 -4.61 4.05 -21.06
N PHE A 15 -4.41 3.44 -19.90
CA PHE A 15 -4.91 2.10 -19.62
C PHE A 15 -6.30 2.20 -19.01
N ALA A 16 -7.27 1.47 -19.57
CA ALA A 16 -8.57 1.30 -18.93
C ALA A 16 -8.40 0.65 -17.55
N VAL A 17 -9.27 0.96 -16.59
CA VAL A 17 -9.28 0.29 -15.28
C VAL A 17 -9.47 -1.22 -15.44
N ILE A 18 -8.90 -2.00 -14.50
CA ILE A 18 -9.17 -3.44 -14.41
C ILE A 18 -10.67 -3.59 -14.08
N PRO A 19 -11.41 -4.46 -14.78
CA PRO A 19 -12.85 -4.63 -14.53
C PRO A 19 -13.13 -4.98 -13.06
N ALA A 20 -14.19 -4.37 -12.50
CA ALA A 20 -14.62 -4.67 -11.14
C ALA A 20 -14.98 -6.16 -11.00
N GLY A 21 -14.65 -6.74 -9.84
CA GLY A 21 -14.85 -8.16 -9.58
C GLY A 21 -13.74 -9.08 -10.10
N THR A 22 -12.72 -8.55 -10.80
CA THR A 22 -11.55 -9.34 -11.21
C THR A 22 -10.85 -9.92 -9.99
N ILE A 23 -10.66 -11.26 -9.99
CA ILE A 23 -9.89 -11.97 -8.98
C ILE A 23 -8.50 -12.23 -9.52
N ALA A 24 -7.47 -11.88 -8.76
CA ALA A 24 -6.08 -12.03 -9.16
C ALA A 24 -5.17 -12.22 -7.94
N THR A 25 -4.05 -12.89 -8.15
CA THR A 25 -2.95 -12.87 -7.19
C THR A 25 -2.25 -11.54 -7.26
N VAL A 26 -2.08 -10.90 -6.11
CA VAL A 26 -1.43 -9.60 -6.01
C VAL A 26 -0.31 -9.63 -4.98
N ARG A 27 0.71 -8.80 -5.18
CA ARG A 27 1.76 -8.52 -4.22
C ARG A 27 1.56 -7.13 -3.65
N MET A 28 1.63 -7.02 -2.33
CA MET A 28 1.50 -5.78 -1.58
C MET A 28 2.86 -5.14 -1.32
N THR A 29 2.93 -3.83 -1.43
CA THR A 29 4.05 -3.01 -0.96
C THR A 29 3.49 -1.89 -0.10
N VAL A 30 3.97 -1.77 1.12
CA VAL A 30 3.66 -0.62 1.99
C VAL A 30 4.60 0.52 1.65
N ARG A 31 4.04 1.65 1.26
CA ARG A 31 4.81 2.85 0.91
C ARG A 31 5.13 3.64 2.18
N PRO A 32 6.41 4.01 2.42
CA PRO A 32 6.77 4.81 3.57
C PRO A 32 6.01 6.14 3.60
N GLY A 33 5.47 6.50 4.78
CA GLY A 33 4.69 7.71 4.97
C GLY A 33 5.28 8.71 5.96
N SER A 34 6.43 8.38 6.55
CA SER A 34 7.20 9.20 7.50
C SER A 34 6.52 9.43 8.87
N ALA A 35 5.40 8.76 9.17
CA ALA A 35 4.72 8.81 10.47
C ALA A 35 4.64 7.42 11.10
N GLY A 36 4.32 7.38 12.41
CA GLY A 36 4.25 6.15 13.20
C GLY A 36 5.59 5.47 13.41
N GLU A 37 5.57 4.35 14.11
CA GLU A 37 6.77 3.54 14.34
C GLU A 37 7.31 3.00 13.02
N GLY A 38 8.61 3.17 12.80
CA GLY A 38 9.29 2.78 11.55
C GLY A 38 8.94 3.62 10.32
N GLY A 39 8.15 4.72 10.48
CA GLY A 39 7.83 5.64 9.37
C GLY A 39 6.89 5.06 8.31
N TRP A 40 6.12 4.03 8.64
CA TRP A 40 5.24 3.34 7.69
C TRP A 40 3.91 4.06 7.45
N LEU A 41 3.49 4.92 8.38
CA LEU A 41 2.18 5.57 8.31
C LEU A 41 2.28 6.90 7.57
N ARG A 42 1.27 7.17 6.77
CA ARG A 42 1.01 8.47 6.17
C ARG A 42 0.01 9.21 7.04
N ARG A 43 0.36 10.43 7.45
CA ARG A 43 -0.58 11.32 8.14
C ARG A 43 -1.37 12.13 7.13
N SER A 44 -2.67 12.34 7.38
CA SER A 44 -3.50 13.25 6.59
C SER A 44 -2.99 14.69 6.69
N ASN A 45 -3.33 15.53 5.71
CA ASN A 45 -2.87 16.92 5.67
C ASN A 45 -3.34 17.77 6.86
N ASP A 46 -4.51 17.44 7.40
CA ASP A 46 -5.09 18.06 8.59
C ASP A 46 -4.59 17.43 9.92
N GLY A 47 -3.73 16.41 9.84
CA GLY A 47 -3.18 15.71 10.99
C GLY A 47 -4.15 14.79 11.73
N ASN A 48 -5.40 14.68 11.28
CA ASN A 48 -6.49 14.04 12.02
C ASN A 48 -6.57 12.53 11.83
N SER A 49 -5.83 11.95 10.87
CA SER A 49 -5.80 10.50 10.65
C SER A 49 -4.44 10.01 10.19
N GLU A 50 -4.20 8.74 10.43
CA GLU A 50 -3.03 7.99 9.95
C GLU A 50 -3.48 6.76 9.17
N ALA A 51 -2.81 6.49 8.07
CA ALA A 51 -3.14 5.39 7.18
C ALA A 51 -1.88 4.71 6.61
N LEU A 52 -2.01 3.44 6.27
CA LEU A 52 -1.04 2.75 5.41
C LEU A 52 -1.38 3.06 3.95
N ASP A 53 -0.39 3.55 3.21
CA ASP A 53 -0.48 3.74 1.75
C ASP A 53 0.09 2.48 1.08
N CYS A 54 -0.77 1.68 0.46
CA CYS A 54 -0.41 0.39 -0.08
C CYS A 54 -0.53 0.36 -1.59
N GLU A 55 0.53 -0.08 -2.25
CA GLU A 55 0.57 -0.42 -3.67
C GLU A 55 0.38 -1.93 -3.83
N PHE A 56 -0.40 -2.32 -4.83
CA PHE A 56 -0.62 -3.71 -5.21
C PHE A 56 -0.21 -3.92 -6.66
N VAL A 57 0.57 -4.98 -6.91
CA VAL A 57 0.95 -5.40 -8.26
C VAL A 57 0.25 -6.70 -8.57
N VAL A 58 -0.49 -6.75 -9.67
CA VAL A 58 -1.11 -7.98 -10.17
C VAL A 58 -0.03 -8.89 -10.72
N LEU A 59 0.03 -10.14 -10.25
CA LEU A 59 1.10 -11.09 -10.60
C LEU A 59 0.74 -12.01 -11.77
N ASN A 60 -0.56 -12.25 -12.01
CA ASN A 60 -1.00 -13.23 -13.00
C ASN A 60 -2.19 -12.72 -13.85
N GLY A 61 -2.52 -13.49 -14.89
CA GLY A 61 -3.65 -13.23 -15.77
C GLY A 61 -3.45 -12.05 -16.73
N PRO A 62 -4.52 -11.61 -17.41
CA PRO A 62 -4.44 -10.60 -18.47
C PRO A 62 -4.04 -9.21 -17.97
N PHE A 63 -4.11 -8.98 -16.67
CA PHE A 63 -3.75 -7.72 -16.03
C PHE A 63 -2.42 -7.78 -15.28
N ALA A 64 -1.61 -8.82 -15.51
CA ALA A 64 -0.29 -8.96 -14.89
C ALA A 64 0.55 -7.68 -15.05
N LYS A 65 1.32 -7.34 -14.00
CA LYS A 65 2.13 -6.12 -13.87
C LYS A 65 1.33 -4.81 -13.72
N ARG A 66 -0.02 -4.86 -13.80
CA ARG A 66 -0.84 -3.69 -13.49
C ARG A 66 -0.77 -3.38 -11.99
N LYS A 67 -0.79 -2.09 -11.68
CA LYS A 67 -0.73 -1.58 -10.31
C LYS A 67 -2.03 -0.88 -9.93
N PHE A 68 -2.39 -0.97 -8.66
CA PHE A 68 -3.44 -0.17 -8.05
C PHE A 68 -3.09 0.11 -6.59
N TRP A 69 -3.82 1.01 -5.96
CA TRP A 69 -3.49 1.50 -4.62
C TRP A 69 -4.73 1.50 -3.73
N SER A 70 -4.52 1.33 -2.44
CA SER A 70 -5.55 1.55 -1.42
C SER A 70 -4.92 2.11 -0.15
N LEU A 71 -5.67 2.98 0.51
CA LEU A 71 -5.33 3.49 1.83
C LEU A 71 -6.07 2.68 2.89
N PHE A 72 -5.37 2.26 3.94
CA PHE A 72 -5.95 1.62 5.11
C PHE A 72 -5.81 2.54 6.30
N THR A 73 -6.88 3.18 6.70
CA THR A 73 -6.91 4.01 7.91
C THR A 73 -6.61 3.13 9.12
N VAL A 74 -5.62 3.50 9.94
CA VAL A 74 -5.23 2.75 11.14
C VAL A 74 -5.54 3.51 12.43
N ALA A 75 -5.59 4.84 12.36
CA ALA A 75 -5.94 5.70 13.49
C ALA A 75 -6.58 7.01 13.00
N GLY A 76 -7.26 7.69 13.91
CA GLY A 76 -7.78 9.03 13.68
C GLY A 76 -8.65 9.53 14.80
N SER A 77 -8.95 10.84 14.77
CA SER A 77 -9.57 11.58 15.89
C SER A 77 -11.10 11.55 15.88
N THR A 78 -11.74 11.06 14.81
CA THR A 78 -13.21 11.04 14.70
C THR A 78 -13.78 9.62 14.78
N GLN A 79 -15.08 9.52 15.08
CA GLN A 79 -15.79 8.23 15.06
C GLN A 79 -15.70 7.57 13.68
N GLY A 80 -15.85 8.34 12.59
CA GLY A 80 -15.70 7.81 11.23
C GLY A 80 -14.30 7.23 10.97
N HIS A 81 -13.24 7.85 11.52
CA HIS A 81 -11.89 7.30 11.45
C HIS A 81 -11.76 5.98 12.25
N ALA A 82 -12.42 5.89 13.42
CA ALA A 82 -12.40 4.66 14.22
C ALA A 82 -13.12 3.50 13.50
N GLU A 83 -14.23 3.77 12.81
CA GLU A 83 -14.93 2.79 11.98
C GLU A 83 -14.08 2.37 10.78
N ALA A 84 -13.47 3.32 10.07
CA ALA A 84 -12.55 3.05 8.97
C ALA A 84 -11.34 2.21 9.42
N ALA A 85 -10.81 2.47 10.63
CA ALA A 85 -9.71 1.68 11.19
C ALA A 85 -10.13 0.23 11.49
N LYS A 86 -11.35 0.00 11.97
CA LYS A 86 -11.89 -1.36 12.17
C LYS A 86 -12.01 -2.12 10.84
N ILE A 87 -12.54 -1.47 9.80
CA ILE A 87 -12.65 -2.06 8.47
C ILE A 87 -11.27 -2.39 7.93
N SER A 88 -10.32 -1.47 8.04
CA SER A 88 -8.94 -1.66 7.61
C SER A 88 -8.26 -2.81 8.36
N ALA A 89 -8.44 -2.90 9.67
CA ALA A 89 -7.91 -3.99 10.47
C ALA A 89 -8.46 -5.36 10.03
N GLY A 90 -9.76 -5.43 9.69
CA GLY A 90 -10.38 -6.62 9.10
C GLY A 90 -9.76 -7.01 7.77
N MET A 91 -9.51 -6.03 6.89
CA MET A 91 -8.87 -6.28 5.59
C MET A 91 -7.41 -6.71 5.74
N LEU A 92 -6.64 -6.07 6.62
CA LEU A 92 -5.25 -6.44 6.91
C LEU A 92 -5.15 -7.86 7.49
N ARG A 93 -6.08 -8.23 8.37
CA ARG A 93 -6.22 -9.60 8.86
C ARG A 93 -6.49 -10.59 7.70
N ALA A 94 -7.43 -10.29 6.83
CA ALA A 94 -7.75 -11.13 5.69
C ALA A 94 -6.56 -11.25 4.71
N ILE A 95 -5.76 -10.19 4.52
CA ILE A 95 -4.51 -10.23 3.75
C ILE A 95 -3.52 -11.23 4.33
N LEU A 96 -3.33 -11.22 5.66
CA LEU A 96 -2.47 -12.20 6.34
C LEU A 96 -3.02 -13.62 6.21
N GLU A 97 -4.33 -13.81 6.38
CA GLU A 97 -5.01 -15.09 6.25
C GLU A 97 -4.89 -15.65 4.83
N SER A 98 -5.18 -14.85 3.82
CA SER A 98 -5.06 -15.24 2.42
C SER A 98 -3.63 -15.59 2.04
N GLY A 99 -2.68 -14.72 2.38
CA GLY A 99 -1.27 -14.90 2.03
C GLY A 99 -0.57 -16.03 2.77
N ARG A 100 -1.03 -16.37 3.97
CA ARG A 100 -0.45 -17.43 4.83
C ARG A 100 -1.28 -18.72 4.83
N GLY A 101 -2.37 -18.77 4.07
CA GLY A 101 -3.23 -19.96 3.98
C GLY A 101 -3.99 -20.27 5.26
N ILE A 102 -4.29 -19.27 6.07
CA ILE A 102 -4.98 -19.43 7.37
C ILE A 102 -6.49 -19.28 7.16
N LYS A 103 -7.28 -20.28 7.52
CA LYS A 103 -8.74 -20.16 7.46
C LYS A 103 -9.23 -19.15 8.51
N PRO A 104 -10.18 -18.26 8.19
CA PRO A 104 -10.71 -17.25 9.14
C PRO A 104 -11.23 -17.83 10.44
N VAL A 105 -11.78 -19.05 10.39
CA VAL A 105 -12.35 -19.77 11.56
C VAL A 105 -11.28 -20.46 12.42
N ASP A 106 -10.05 -20.60 11.93
CA ASP A 106 -8.97 -21.27 12.66
C ASP A 106 -8.52 -20.40 13.85
N LYS A 107 -8.66 -20.98 15.06
CA LYS A 107 -8.30 -20.35 16.34
C LYS A 107 -7.08 -20.99 17.01
N SER A 108 -6.38 -21.89 16.32
CA SER A 108 -5.15 -22.51 16.82
C SER A 108 -4.08 -21.44 17.15
N ASP A 109 -3.13 -21.80 18.00
CA ASP A 109 -2.06 -20.85 18.35
C ASP A 109 -1.15 -20.55 17.16
N ALA A 110 -0.95 -21.50 16.26
CA ALA A 110 -0.27 -21.26 14.98
C ALA A 110 -1.02 -20.24 14.11
N ALA A 111 -2.35 -20.33 14.01
CA ALA A 111 -3.16 -19.38 13.29
C ALA A 111 -3.15 -17.98 13.92
N LYS A 112 -3.18 -17.92 15.27
CA LYS A 112 -3.06 -16.65 16.00
C LYS A 112 -1.70 -16.00 15.75
N GLU A 113 -0.61 -16.76 15.83
CA GLU A 113 0.73 -16.27 15.54
C GLU A 113 0.84 -15.86 14.07
N GLY A 114 0.27 -16.64 13.16
CA GLY A 114 0.23 -16.30 11.74
C GLY A 114 -0.56 -15.03 11.39
N ARG A 115 -1.34 -14.47 12.29
CA ARG A 115 -2.02 -13.16 12.14
C ARG A 115 -1.27 -12.02 12.80
N ARG A 116 -0.15 -12.28 13.47
CA ARG A 116 0.68 -11.25 14.11
C ARG A 116 1.73 -10.72 13.15
N ILE A 117 2.01 -9.46 13.29
CA ILE A 117 3.13 -8.74 12.65
C ILE A 117 3.85 -7.95 13.74
N LYS A 118 5.15 -7.76 13.57
CA LYS A 118 5.96 -6.95 14.49
C LYS A 118 5.95 -5.48 14.07
N SER A 119 5.85 -5.24 12.78
CA SER A 119 5.74 -3.90 12.21
C SER A 119 4.90 -3.94 10.94
N TYR A 120 4.42 -2.80 10.48
CA TYR A 120 3.74 -2.71 9.19
C TYR A 120 4.66 -3.05 8.01
N GLY A 121 5.97 -2.95 8.20
CA GLY A 121 6.96 -3.40 7.22
C GLY A 121 6.90 -4.90 6.91
N ASP A 122 6.39 -5.72 7.82
CA ASP A 122 6.23 -7.18 7.64
C ASP A 122 5.17 -7.54 6.59
N LEU A 123 4.36 -6.56 6.17
CA LEU A 123 3.39 -6.68 5.08
C LEU A 123 4.02 -6.50 3.70
N ASN A 124 5.26 -5.97 3.62
CA ASN A 124 5.93 -5.79 2.35
C ASN A 124 6.24 -7.13 1.68
N GLY A 125 5.94 -7.19 0.39
CA GLY A 125 6.16 -8.39 -0.42
C GLY A 125 5.11 -9.48 -0.21
N LEU A 126 4.17 -9.30 0.74
CA LEU A 126 3.14 -10.31 0.98
C LEU A 126 2.27 -10.48 -0.26
N THR A 127 2.15 -11.73 -0.69
CA THR A 127 1.35 -12.15 -1.83
C THR A 127 0.05 -12.77 -1.34
N PHE A 128 -1.08 -12.41 -1.94
CA PHE A 128 -2.39 -12.92 -1.57
C PHE A 128 -3.38 -12.86 -2.75
N VAL A 129 -4.58 -13.46 -2.58
CA VAL A 129 -5.64 -13.42 -3.59
C VAL A 129 -6.58 -12.25 -3.30
N ALA A 130 -6.76 -11.38 -4.29
CA ALA A 130 -7.57 -10.18 -4.18
C ALA A 130 -8.72 -10.16 -5.19
N ARG A 131 -9.87 -9.62 -4.81
CA ARG A 131 -10.89 -9.12 -5.71
C ARG A 131 -10.67 -7.62 -5.89
N ILE A 132 -10.47 -7.21 -7.14
CA ILE A 132 -10.19 -5.83 -7.52
C ILE A 132 -11.52 -5.13 -7.80
N GLY A 133 -11.73 -3.98 -7.19
CA GLY A 133 -12.87 -3.12 -7.43
C GLY A 133 -12.52 -1.91 -8.27
N VAL A 134 -13.56 -1.16 -8.62
CA VAL A 134 -13.43 0.14 -9.30
C VAL A 134 -14.14 1.19 -8.44
N GLU A 135 -13.41 2.21 -8.08
CA GLU A 135 -13.98 3.43 -7.52
C GLU A 135 -14.44 4.31 -8.67
N PRO A 136 -15.73 4.69 -8.72
CA PRO A 136 -16.25 5.49 -9.81
C PRO A 136 -15.61 6.89 -9.86
N PRO A 137 -15.67 7.56 -11.01
CA PRO A 137 -15.21 8.93 -11.12
C PRO A 137 -15.95 9.83 -10.14
N GLN A 138 -15.22 10.66 -9.40
CA GLN A 138 -15.81 11.65 -8.50
C GLN A 138 -14.89 12.87 -8.34
N ASN A 139 -15.45 14.03 -8.09
CA ASN A 139 -14.73 15.27 -7.81
C ASN A 139 -13.64 15.61 -8.87
N GLY A 140 -13.92 15.34 -10.16
CA GLY A 140 -12.97 15.58 -11.25
C GLY A 140 -11.86 14.53 -11.42
N TYR A 141 -11.84 13.50 -10.59
CA TYR A 141 -10.91 12.38 -10.73
C TYR A 141 -11.51 11.27 -11.59
N GLU A 142 -10.68 10.65 -12.44
CA GLU A 142 -11.07 9.47 -13.24
C GLU A 142 -11.30 8.24 -12.35
N ALA A 143 -12.03 7.25 -12.88
CA ALA A 143 -12.21 5.96 -12.22
C ALA A 143 -10.85 5.30 -11.92
N LYS A 144 -10.71 4.69 -10.77
CA LYS A 144 -9.47 4.01 -10.36
C LYS A 144 -9.76 2.64 -9.76
N ASN A 145 -8.79 1.74 -9.86
CA ASN A 145 -8.87 0.45 -9.19
C ASN A 145 -8.56 0.60 -7.70
N ARG A 146 -9.20 -0.25 -6.89
CA ARG A 146 -8.94 -0.38 -5.47
C ARG A 146 -9.02 -1.85 -5.04
N LEU A 147 -8.49 -2.16 -3.86
CA LEU A 147 -8.78 -3.44 -3.21
C LEU A 147 -10.22 -3.41 -2.70
N ASP A 148 -11.06 -4.32 -3.23
CA ASP A 148 -12.46 -4.43 -2.85
C ASP A 148 -12.66 -5.50 -1.77
N HIS A 149 -12.05 -6.67 -1.97
CA HIS A 149 -12.17 -7.80 -1.07
C HIS A 149 -10.89 -8.63 -1.12
N VAL A 150 -10.57 -9.27 -0.02
CA VAL A 150 -9.46 -10.24 0.07
C VAL A 150 -10.08 -11.63 0.11
N VAL A 151 -9.73 -12.45 -0.86
CA VAL A 151 -10.23 -13.82 -0.97
C VAL A 151 -9.48 -14.70 0.03
N THR A 152 -10.19 -15.31 0.97
CA THR A 152 -9.62 -16.11 2.06
C THR A 152 -9.75 -17.61 1.81
N PRO A 153 -9.00 -18.49 2.51
CA PRO A 153 -8.93 -19.92 2.25
C PRO A 153 -10.24 -20.71 2.39
N ASP A 154 -11.29 -20.13 2.90
CA ASP A 154 -12.64 -20.71 2.96
C ASP A 154 -13.49 -20.36 1.73
N GLU A 155 -13.02 -19.47 0.85
CA GLU A 155 -13.71 -19.09 -0.38
C GLU A 155 -13.25 -19.92 -1.57
N LYS A 156 -14.19 -20.28 -2.48
CA LYS A 156 -13.91 -21.11 -3.67
C LYS A 156 -12.87 -20.52 -4.63
N ALA A 157 -12.78 -19.21 -4.67
CA ALA A 157 -11.88 -18.51 -5.57
C ALA A 157 -10.45 -18.41 -5.02
N TRP A 158 -10.23 -18.79 -3.77
CA TRP A 158 -8.91 -18.81 -3.18
C TRP A 158 -8.05 -19.94 -3.74
N HIS A 159 -6.77 -19.70 -3.87
CA HIS A 159 -5.76 -20.69 -4.21
C HIS A 159 -4.46 -20.39 -3.44
N PRO A 160 -3.66 -21.42 -3.13
CA PRO A 160 -2.36 -21.22 -2.49
C PRO A 160 -1.49 -20.28 -3.30
N VAL A 161 -0.83 -19.34 -2.61
CA VAL A 161 0.07 -18.37 -3.21
C VAL A 161 1.51 -18.65 -2.79
N THR A 162 2.45 -18.50 -3.71
CA THR A 162 3.88 -18.59 -3.38
C THR A 162 4.32 -17.23 -2.87
N GLN A 163 4.88 -17.20 -1.66
CA GLN A 163 5.55 -16.03 -1.13
C GLN A 163 6.94 -15.96 -1.75
N GLU A 164 7.21 -14.97 -2.57
CA GLU A 164 8.60 -14.66 -2.92
C GLU A 164 9.30 -14.05 -1.72
N PRO A 165 10.60 -14.33 -1.50
CA PRO A 165 11.36 -13.67 -0.46
C PRO A 165 11.17 -12.16 -0.61
N ALA A 166 10.77 -11.48 0.46
CA ALA A 166 10.65 -10.04 0.45
C ALA A 166 11.98 -9.45 -0.02
N ALA A 167 11.97 -8.69 -1.10
CA ALA A 167 13.10 -7.85 -1.42
C ALA A 167 13.37 -7.02 -0.17
N ALA A 168 14.62 -7.04 0.30
CA ALA A 168 15.00 -6.32 1.51
C ALA A 168 14.41 -4.91 1.46
N PRO A 169 13.79 -4.41 2.55
CA PRO A 169 13.19 -3.10 2.56
C PRO A 169 14.26 -2.11 2.10
N SER A 170 14.00 -1.42 1.00
CA SER A 170 14.82 -0.30 0.60
C SER A 170 14.83 0.63 1.80
N ALA A 171 15.97 0.74 2.48
CA ALA A 171 16.11 1.62 3.62
C ALA A 171 15.59 2.99 3.21
N ALA A 172 14.69 3.54 4.01
CA ALA A 172 14.23 4.91 3.81
C ALA A 172 15.47 5.79 3.61
N PRO A 173 15.48 6.71 2.62
CA PRO A 173 16.65 7.53 2.39
C PRO A 173 17.00 8.25 3.69
N ALA A 174 18.21 7.98 4.19
CA ALA A 174 18.72 8.62 5.40
C ALA A 174 18.57 10.12 5.23
N LYS A 175 17.91 10.77 6.19
CA LYS A 175 17.79 12.22 6.24
C LYS A 175 19.22 12.80 6.12
N PRO A 176 19.50 13.68 5.16
CA PRO A 176 20.85 14.23 5.06
C PRO A 176 21.19 14.92 6.39
N PRO A 177 22.44 14.78 6.89
CA PRO A 177 22.84 15.44 8.12
C PRO A 177 22.63 16.94 7.96
N SER A 178 21.88 17.54 8.86
CA SER A 178 21.69 18.97 8.95
C SER A 178 22.99 19.61 9.41
N THR A 179 23.86 19.95 8.46
CA THR A 179 25.01 20.79 8.76
C THR A 179 24.49 22.22 8.97
N PRO A 180 24.69 22.83 10.13
CA PRO A 180 24.34 24.23 10.31
C PRO A 180 25.22 25.07 9.40
N ALA A 181 24.61 25.70 8.39
CA ALA A 181 25.27 26.68 7.56
C ALA A 181 25.71 27.85 8.46
N LYS A 182 27.02 28.05 8.61
CA LYS A 182 27.57 29.27 9.16
C LYS A 182 27.20 30.40 8.21
N ILE A 183 26.21 31.20 8.59
CA ILE A 183 25.89 32.46 7.91
C ILE A 183 26.98 33.45 8.32
N ASN A 184 27.96 33.65 7.45
CA ASN A 184 28.84 34.81 7.54
C ASN A 184 27.99 36.05 7.20
N ARG A 185 27.61 36.81 8.21
CA ARG A 185 27.04 38.15 8.06
C ARG A 185 28.19 39.07 7.71
N PRO A 186 28.14 39.83 6.59
CA PRO A 186 29.03 40.93 6.36
C PRO A 186 28.76 42.01 7.40
N ASP A 187 29.85 42.50 8.02
CA ASP A 187 29.83 43.64 8.96
C ASP A 187 29.66 44.93 8.17
N TRP A 188 28.50 45.58 8.27
CA TRP A 188 28.20 46.87 7.62
C TRP A 188 28.38 48.08 8.55
N SER A 189 29.21 47.97 9.59
CA SER A 189 29.54 49.10 10.44
C SER A 189 30.89 49.73 10.04
N LYS A 190 30.88 50.58 8.99
CA LYS A 190 31.77 51.73 8.80
C LYS A 190 31.07 52.77 7.94
#